data_3c51e86d1f60e41bc95899755f38bf7e
#
_entry.id   3c51e86d1f60e41bc95899755f38bf7e
#
_cell.length_a   1.000
_cell.length_b   1.000
_cell.length_c   1.000
_cell.angle_alpha   90.00
_cell.angle_beta   90.00
_cell.angle_gamma   90.00
#
_symmetry.space_group_name_H-M   'P 1'
#
loop_
_entity.id
_entity.type
_entity.pdbx_description
1 polymer ?
#
loop_
_entity_poly.entity_id
_entity_poly.type
_entity_poly.pdbx_seq_one_letter_code
_entity_poly.pdbx_strand_id
1 'polypeptide(L)'
;MGHFTTGVTVVSYLRDGQAAGMTANAFMSVSLAPLLVMVSVRKQSLFTSTVGLGNLYGVNILCECQEDLSAHFGGRRSETLETPFFDDYDFPLLHGSLAHVIVRVVDIHPAGDHLLYIGEVTHVSHGTPCPPLVYFSGKYKQIQVHQPSVQWHSQQGW
;
A
#
# COMPACT_ATOMS: atom_id res chain seq x y z
N MET A 1 6.91 -17.80 3.74
CA MET A 1 5.98 -16.81 3.14
C MET A 1 6.43 -16.27 1.78
N GLY A 2 7.73 -16.27 1.44
CA GLY A 2 8.24 -15.70 0.18
C GLY A 2 7.65 -16.27 -1.12
N HIS A 3 7.04 -17.46 -1.09
CA HIS A 3 6.36 -18.05 -2.25
C HIS A 3 4.90 -17.59 -2.43
N PHE A 4 4.38 -16.78 -1.53
CA PHE A 4 3.07 -16.15 -1.69
C PHE A 4 3.27 -14.83 -2.44
N THR A 5 2.76 -14.77 -3.66
CA THR A 5 2.85 -13.59 -4.54
C THR A 5 1.96 -12.49 -4.02
N THR A 6 2.50 -11.28 -3.89
CA THR A 6 1.75 -10.10 -3.46
C THR A 6 1.94 -8.95 -4.43
N GLY A 7 1.00 -8.01 -4.41
CA GLY A 7 1.27 -6.67 -4.88
C GLY A 7 2.25 -5.94 -3.97
N VAL A 8 2.64 -4.74 -4.36
CA VAL A 8 3.48 -3.85 -3.56
C VAL A 8 2.77 -2.52 -3.37
N THR A 9 2.77 -2.05 -2.13
CA THR A 9 2.20 -0.74 -1.78
C THR A 9 3.24 0.13 -1.08
N VAL A 10 3.07 1.44 -1.17
CA VAL A 10 3.68 2.39 -0.24
C VAL A 10 2.58 2.93 0.66
N VAL A 11 2.73 2.71 1.95
CA VAL A 11 1.87 3.32 2.97
C VAL A 11 2.43 4.69 3.30
N SER A 12 1.68 5.75 2.97
CA SER A 12 2.06 7.13 3.18
C SER A 12 1.33 7.76 4.37
N TYR A 13 1.96 8.67 5.06
CA TYR A 13 1.42 9.34 6.25
C TYR A 13 2.12 10.68 6.46
N LEU A 14 1.54 11.53 7.30
CA LEU A 14 2.16 12.77 7.75
C LEU A 14 2.94 12.51 9.05
N ARG A 15 4.19 12.94 9.05
CA ARG A 15 5.05 12.96 10.24
C ARG A 15 5.59 14.37 10.43
N ASP A 16 5.26 14.99 11.54
CA ASP A 16 5.64 16.39 11.83
C ASP A 16 5.26 17.37 10.70
N GLY A 17 4.11 17.13 10.06
CA GLY A 17 3.61 17.91 8.92
C GLY A 17 4.31 17.61 7.58
N GLN A 18 5.24 16.68 7.53
CA GLN A 18 5.94 16.27 6.32
C GLN A 18 5.46 14.90 5.83
N ALA A 19 5.45 14.75 4.50
CA ALA A 19 5.14 13.47 3.87
C ALA A 19 6.19 12.41 4.20
N ALA A 20 5.75 11.27 4.66
CA ALA A 20 6.55 10.09 4.93
C ALA A 20 5.90 8.85 4.34
N GLY A 21 6.68 7.79 4.15
CA GLY A 21 6.15 6.53 3.62
C GLY A 21 6.98 5.33 4.03
N MET A 22 6.38 4.17 3.89
CA MET A 22 7.05 2.88 4.01
C MET A 22 6.49 1.89 3.00
N THR A 23 7.33 1.04 2.45
CA THR A 23 6.90 -0.05 1.57
C THR A 23 6.31 -1.18 2.37
N ALA A 24 5.15 -1.64 1.94
CA ALA A 24 4.46 -2.79 2.52
C ALA A 24 3.87 -3.68 1.42
N ASN A 25 4.01 -4.99 1.59
CA ASN A 25 3.32 -6.01 0.81
C ASN A 25 2.25 -6.75 1.62
N ALA A 26 2.21 -6.52 2.92
CA ALA A 26 1.24 -7.10 3.84
C ALA A 26 -0.01 -6.19 3.96
N PHE A 27 -0.67 -5.95 2.83
CA PHE A 27 -1.92 -5.20 2.70
C PHE A 27 -3.02 -6.13 2.18
N MET A 28 -4.23 -6.02 2.73
CA MET A 28 -5.38 -6.80 2.28
C MET A 28 -6.71 -6.10 2.58
N SER A 29 -7.74 -6.46 1.81
CA SER A 29 -9.14 -6.14 2.14
C SER A 29 -9.63 -7.04 3.27
N VAL A 30 -10.51 -6.51 4.13
CA VAL A 30 -11.03 -7.20 5.32
C VAL A 30 -12.56 -7.32 5.25
N SER A 31 -13.26 -6.26 4.91
CA SER A 31 -14.73 -6.19 4.94
C SER A 31 -15.26 -5.24 3.85
N LEU A 32 -16.47 -5.51 3.38
CA LEU A 32 -17.19 -4.64 2.45
C LEU A 32 -18.25 -3.75 3.13
N ALA A 33 -18.72 -4.15 4.32
CA ALA A 33 -19.70 -3.38 5.08
C ALA A 33 -19.43 -3.49 6.59
N PRO A 34 -18.76 -2.51 7.22
CA PRO A 34 -18.11 -1.34 6.62
C PRO A 34 -16.92 -1.75 5.75
N LEU A 35 -16.50 -0.84 4.85
CA LEU A 35 -15.36 -1.08 3.97
C LEU A 35 -14.06 -0.97 4.77
N LEU A 36 -13.46 -2.11 5.08
CA LEU A 36 -12.24 -2.21 5.89
C LEU A 36 -11.09 -2.82 5.11
N VAL A 37 -9.91 -2.30 5.41
CA VAL A 37 -8.62 -2.83 4.94
C VAL A 37 -7.68 -3.04 6.13
N MET A 38 -6.64 -3.85 5.93
CA MET A 38 -5.61 -4.09 6.93
C MET A 38 -4.22 -3.94 6.34
N VAL A 39 -3.31 -3.39 7.12
CA VAL A 39 -1.87 -3.45 6.89
C VAL A 39 -1.16 -4.00 8.12
N SER A 40 -0.21 -4.92 7.90
CA SER A 40 0.64 -5.47 8.96
C SER A 40 1.98 -4.76 8.96
N VAL A 41 2.36 -4.17 10.10
CA VAL A 41 3.53 -3.30 10.24
C VAL A 41 4.38 -3.73 11.43
N ARG A 42 5.70 -3.73 11.26
CA ARG A 42 6.65 -4.02 12.36
C ARG A 42 6.51 -3.00 13.48
N LYS A 43 6.51 -3.46 14.74
CA LYS A 43 6.39 -2.62 15.94
C LYS A 43 7.45 -1.50 16.03
N GLN A 44 8.64 -1.72 15.43
CA GLN A 44 9.76 -0.77 15.46
C GLN A 44 9.76 0.20 14.28
N SER A 45 8.72 0.20 13.42
CA SER A 45 8.67 1.12 12.29
C SER A 45 8.33 2.55 12.73
N LEU A 46 8.80 3.55 11.98
CA LEU A 46 8.43 4.95 12.21
C LEU A 46 6.92 5.19 12.03
N PHE A 47 6.26 4.38 11.21
CA PHE A 47 4.81 4.42 11.04
C PHE A 47 4.10 4.16 12.36
N THR A 48 4.49 3.11 13.09
CA THR A 48 3.83 2.72 14.35
C THR A 48 4.03 3.71 15.48
N SER A 49 5.10 4.51 15.44
CA SER A 49 5.32 5.60 16.41
C SER A 49 4.59 6.90 16.04
N THR A 50 4.07 6.99 14.81
CA THR A 50 3.44 8.21 14.29
C THR A 50 1.93 8.07 14.14
N VAL A 51 1.48 6.92 13.61
CA VAL A 51 0.08 6.69 13.25
C VAL A 51 -0.61 5.87 14.34
N GLY A 52 -1.62 6.46 14.96
CA GLY A 52 -2.45 5.85 16.01
C GLY A 52 -3.92 5.75 15.59
N LEU A 53 -4.78 5.36 16.54
CA LEU A 53 -6.24 5.30 16.35
C LEU A 53 -6.79 6.67 15.90
N GLY A 54 -7.69 6.66 14.92
CA GLY A 54 -8.31 7.84 14.35
C GLY A 54 -7.45 8.59 13.33
N ASN A 55 -6.14 8.35 13.25
CA ASN A 55 -5.28 8.96 12.25
C ASN A 55 -5.58 8.42 10.85
N LEU A 56 -5.19 9.20 9.85
CA LEU A 56 -5.25 8.81 8.45
C LEU A 56 -3.90 8.26 7.99
N TYR A 57 -3.94 7.30 7.05
CA TYR A 57 -2.83 6.90 6.23
C TYR A 57 -3.28 6.64 4.79
N GLY A 58 -2.39 6.80 3.83
CA GLY A 58 -2.61 6.49 2.42
C GLY A 58 -2.03 5.13 2.06
N VAL A 59 -2.69 4.41 1.17
CA VAL A 59 -2.15 3.21 0.54
C VAL A 59 -2.04 3.49 -0.95
N ASN A 60 -0.81 3.52 -1.46
CA ASN A 60 -0.51 3.74 -2.86
C ASN A 60 -0.14 2.39 -3.48
N ILE A 61 -0.99 1.86 -4.36
CA ILE A 61 -0.76 0.59 -5.05
C ILE A 61 0.19 0.86 -6.21
N LEU A 62 1.39 0.29 -6.16
CA LEU A 62 2.45 0.64 -7.09
C LEU A 62 2.30 0.01 -8.47
N CYS A 63 2.66 0.79 -9.48
CA CYS A 63 2.92 0.39 -10.85
C CYS A 63 4.25 -0.38 -10.97
N GLU A 64 4.40 -1.22 -11.99
CA GLU A 64 5.65 -1.94 -12.27
C GLU A 64 6.86 -1.01 -12.48
N CYS A 65 6.64 0.21 -13.00
CA CYS A 65 7.69 1.22 -13.19
C CYS A 65 8.13 1.92 -11.89
N GLN A 66 7.51 1.64 -10.75
CA GLN A 66 7.79 2.28 -9.46
C GLN A 66 8.66 1.39 -8.52
N GLU A 67 9.48 0.51 -9.10
CA GLU A 67 10.40 -0.34 -8.32
C GLU A 67 11.36 0.49 -7.46
N ASP A 68 11.90 1.60 -8.01
CA ASP A 68 12.82 2.50 -7.29
C ASP A 68 12.13 3.17 -6.08
N LEU A 69 10.87 3.59 -6.23
CA LEU A 69 10.07 4.11 -5.11
C LEU A 69 9.84 3.05 -4.04
N SER A 70 9.51 1.83 -4.48
CA SER A 70 9.38 0.70 -3.55
C SER A 70 10.68 0.43 -2.79
N ALA A 71 11.82 0.45 -3.46
CA ALA A 71 13.12 0.26 -2.83
C ALA A 71 13.45 1.39 -1.86
N HIS A 72 13.20 2.64 -2.24
CA HIS A 72 13.43 3.83 -1.42
C HIS A 72 12.68 3.78 -0.10
N PHE A 73 11.35 3.57 -0.15
CA PHE A 73 10.52 3.46 1.05
C PHE A 73 10.69 2.12 1.79
N GLY A 74 11.31 1.13 1.15
CA GLY A 74 11.70 -0.15 1.72
C GLY A 74 13.03 -0.13 2.51
N GLY A 75 13.65 1.04 2.64
CA GLY A 75 14.88 1.24 3.41
C GLY A 75 16.16 1.38 2.58
N ARG A 76 16.09 1.26 1.25
CA ARG A 76 17.21 1.56 0.33
C ARG A 76 17.10 3.00 -0.16
N ARG A 77 17.23 3.95 0.75
CA ARG A 77 17.06 5.37 0.42
C ARG A 77 18.01 5.79 -0.70
N SER A 78 17.46 6.42 -1.73
CA SER A 78 18.20 7.13 -2.76
C SER A 78 18.10 8.63 -2.49
N GLU A 79 19.22 9.33 -2.46
CA GLU A 79 19.28 10.79 -2.28
C GLU A 79 18.88 11.55 -3.56
N THR A 80 18.93 10.86 -4.70
CA THR A 80 18.63 11.44 -6.03
C THR A 80 17.20 11.17 -6.48
N LEU A 81 16.45 10.31 -5.76
CA LEU A 81 15.09 9.99 -6.10
C LEU A 81 14.14 11.06 -5.57
N GLU A 82 13.52 11.80 -6.47
CA GLU A 82 12.40 12.65 -6.12
C GLU A 82 11.22 11.78 -5.70
N THR A 83 10.64 12.09 -4.54
CA THR A 83 9.44 11.41 -4.06
C THR A 83 8.22 12.21 -4.49
N PRO A 84 7.53 11.79 -5.57
CA PRO A 84 6.48 12.59 -6.17
C PRO A 84 5.17 12.39 -5.39
N PHE A 85 5.01 13.11 -4.30
CA PHE A 85 3.71 13.24 -3.64
C PHE A 85 2.86 14.30 -4.35
N PHE A 86 1.55 14.09 -4.39
CA PHE A 86 0.61 15.09 -4.87
C PHE A 86 0.59 16.30 -3.92
N ASP A 87 0.70 17.48 -4.48
CA ASP A 87 0.55 18.74 -3.75
C ASP A 87 -0.92 19.14 -3.56
N ASP A 88 -1.82 18.59 -4.40
CA ASP A 88 -3.24 18.96 -4.45
C ASP A 88 -4.14 18.26 -3.42
N TYR A 89 -3.60 17.28 -2.69
CA TYR A 89 -4.33 16.59 -1.63
C TYR A 89 -3.80 17.03 -0.27
N ASP A 90 -4.69 17.30 0.66
CA ASP A 90 -4.34 17.53 2.08
C ASP A 90 -3.65 16.32 2.73
N PHE A 91 -3.35 15.30 1.94
CA PHE A 91 -2.77 14.05 2.37
C PHE A 91 -1.75 13.50 1.34
N PRO A 92 -0.57 13.01 1.77
CA PRO A 92 0.48 12.57 0.85
C PRO A 92 0.09 11.29 0.11
N LEU A 93 -0.17 11.40 -1.19
CA LEU A 93 -0.38 10.29 -2.11
C LEU A 93 0.67 10.33 -3.21
N LEU A 94 1.17 9.18 -3.67
CA LEU A 94 2.23 9.09 -4.67
C LEU A 94 1.68 9.19 -6.09
N HIS A 95 2.22 10.10 -6.89
CA HIS A 95 1.96 10.16 -8.34
C HIS A 95 2.29 8.82 -9.04
N GLY A 96 1.56 8.52 -10.10
CA GLY A 96 1.84 7.38 -10.97
C GLY A 96 1.46 6.01 -10.39
N SER A 97 0.89 5.95 -9.20
CA SER A 97 0.37 4.70 -8.65
C SER A 97 -0.91 4.24 -9.36
N LEU A 98 -1.19 2.94 -9.34
CA LEU A 98 -2.40 2.34 -9.95
C LEU A 98 -3.69 2.82 -9.30
N ALA A 99 -3.66 2.93 -7.98
CA ALA A 99 -4.78 3.38 -7.18
C ALA A 99 -4.28 3.91 -5.84
N HIS A 100 -5.13 4.74 -5.22
CA HIS A 100 -4.90 5.30 -3.91
C HIS A 100 -6.10 5.03 -3.02
N VAL A 101 -5.83 4.67 -1.77
CA VAL A 101 -6.83 4.45 -0.75
C VAL A 101 -6.46 5.29 0.47
N ILE A 102 -7.32 6.20 0.91
CA ILE A 102 -7.15 6.91 2.19
C ILE A 102 -7.95 6.17 3.25
N VAL A 103 -7.31 5.89 4.35
CA VAL A 103 -7.79 4.99 5.39
C VAL A 103 -7.70 5.67 6.75
N ARG A 104 -8.77 5.59 7.53
CA ARG A 104 -8.80 5.98 8.94
C ARG A 104 -8.59 4.76 9.82
N VAL A 105 -7.62 4.79 10.70
CA VAL A 105 -7.37 3.70 11.64
C VAL A 105 -8.54 3.57 12.61
N VAL A 106 -9.18 2.41 12.63
CA VAL A 106 -10.30 2.09 13.54
C VAL A 106 -9.91 1.10 14.62
N ASP A 107 -8.85 0.29 14.39
CA ASP A 107 -8.38 -0.68 15.37
C ASP A 107 -6.91 -1.03 15.14
N ILE A 108 -6.20 -1.42 16.22
CA ILE A 108 -4.79 -1.81 16.18
C ILE A 108 -4.60 -3.03 17.08
N HIS A 109 -4.23 -4.17 16.50
CA HIS A 109 -3.98 -5.41 17.21
C HIS A 109 -2.51 -5.82 17.26
N PRO A 110 -1.96 -6.16 18.41
CA PRO A 110 -0.63 -6.74 18.50
C PRO A 110 -0.62 -8.18 17.94
N ALA A 111 0.33 -8.46 17.06
CA ALA A 111 0.51 -9.77 16.44
C ALA A 111 2.01 -10.12 16.35
N GLY A 112 2.55 -10.76 17.39
CA GLY A 112 3.97 -11.08 17.49
C GLY A 112 4.83 -9.81 17.53
N ASP A 113 5.76 -9.68 16.57
CA ASP A 113 6.64 -8.51 16.36
C ASP A 113 6.02 -7.43 15.45
N HIS A 114 4.75 -7.62 15.03
CA HIS A 114 3.96 -6.69 14.21
C HIS A 114 2.76 -6.13 14.96
N LEU A 115 2.20 -5.06 14.40
CA LEU A 115 0.87 -4.54 14.68
C LEU A 115 0.02 -4.66 13.41
N LEU A 116 -1.22 -5.10 13.59
CA LEU A 116 -2.24 -5.12 12.53
C LEU A 116 -3.07 -3.85 12.64
N TYR A 117 -2.96 -3.00 11.65
CA TYR A 117 -3.75 -1.77 11.55
C TYR A 117 -4.98 -2.05 10.72
N ILE A 118 -6.14 -2.10 11.35
CA ILE A 118 -7.43 -2.18 10.68
C ILE A 118 -7.94 -0.76 10.48
N GLY A 119 -8.32 -0.44 9.27
CA GLY A 119 -8.78 0.88 8.94
C GLY A 119 -9.98 0.91 8.02
N GLU A 120 -10.85 1.89 8.25
CA GLU A 120 -11.99 2.19 7.41
C GLU A 120 -11.56 3.03 6.21
N VAL A 121 -11.94 2.62 5.03
CA VAL A 121 -11.66 3.34 3.79
C VAL A 121 -12.54 4.59 3.73
N THR A 122 -11.90 5.77 3.67
CA THR A 122 -12.57 7.05 3.57
C THR A 122 -12.58 7.61 2.14
N HIS A 123 -11.60 7.22 1.33
CA HIS A 123 -11.50 7.65 -0.06
C HIS A 123 -10.76 6.62 -0.90
N VAL A 124 -11.20 6.45 -2.15
CA VAL A 124 -10.53 5.64 -3.17
C VAL A 124 -10.45 6.46 -4.46
N SER A 125 -9.28 6.48 -5.08
CA SER A 125 -9.10 7.05 -6.41
C SER A 125 -8.30 6.10 -7.31
N HIS A 126 -8.66 6.07 -8.58
CA HIS A 126 -7.88 5.38 -9.60
C HIS A 126 -6.74 6.30 -10.06
N GLY A 127 -5.56 5.72 -10.20
CA GLY A 127 -4.38 6.39 -10.74
C GLY A 127 -4.16 6.08 -12.23
N THR A 128 -2.89 5.95 -12.60
CA THR A 128 -2.49 5.68 -13.98
C THR A 128 -2.69 4.21 -14.32
N PRO A 129 -3.41 3.86 -15.41
CA PRO A 129 -3.52 2.47 -15.85
C PRO A 129 -2.15 1.93 -16.28
N CYS A 130 -1.63 0.97 -15.55
CA CYS A 130 -0.38 0.28 -15.86
C CYS A 130 -0.34 -1.11 -15.18
N PRO A 131 0.54 -2.04 -15.57
CA PRO A 131 0.72 -3.28 -14.86
C PRO A 131 1.16 -3.07 -13.39
N PRO A 132 0.68 -3.88 -12.44
CA PRO A 132 1.05 -3.75 -11.04
C PRO A 132 2.47 -4.21 -10.77
N LEU A 133 3.13 -3.57 -9.80
CA LEU A 133 4.38 -4.08 -9.24
C LEU A 133 4.10 -5.33 -8.39
N VAL A 134 4.78 -6.42 -8.70
CA VAL A 134 4.58 -7.71 -8.05
C VAL A 134 5.84 -8.13 -7.29
N TYR A 135 5.66 -8.74 -6.12
CA TYR A 135 6.74 -9.26 -5.31
C TYR A 135 6.59 -10.77 -5.09
N PHE A 136 7.62 -11.53 -5.45
CA PHE A 136 7.66 -12.97 -5.32
C PHE A 136 9.08 -13.45 -5.03
N SER A 137 9.24 -14.32 -4.03
CA SER A 137 10.52 -14.95 -3.69
C SER A 137 11.69 -13.97 -3.48
N GLY A 138 11.40 -12.83 -2.82
CA GLY A 138 12.41 -11.82 -2.52
C GLY A 138 12.78 -10.91 -3.69
N LYS A 139 12.04 -10.94 -4.80
CA LYS A 139 12.32 -10.20 -6.03
C LYS A 139 11.06 -9.56 -6.59
N TYR A 140 11.22 -8.41 -7.25
CA TYR A 140 10.18 -7.83 -8.09
C TYR A 140 9.97 -8.68 -9.34
N LYS A 141 8.73 -8.73 -9.79
CA LYS A 141 8.28 -9.51 -10.94
C LYS A 141 7.26 -8.72 -11.75
N GLN A 142 7.06 -9.14 -12.99
CA GLN A 142 6.02 -8.64 -13.88
C GLN A 142 4.96 -9.71 -14.10
N ILE A 143 3.72 -9.27 -14.30
CA ILE A 143 2.62 -10.17 -14.69
C ILE A 143 2.64 -10.33 -16.20
N GLN A 144 2.76 -11.57 -16.68
CA GLN A 144 2.49 -11.89 -18.08
C GLN A 144 1.03 -12.28 -18.21
N VAL A 145 0.28 -11.55 -19.03
CA VAL A 145 -1.12 -11.86 -19.31
C VAL A 145 -1.17 -12.99 -20.34
N HIS A 146 -1.42 -14.20 -19.87
CA HIS A 146 -1.86 -15.29 -20.76
C HIS A 146 -3.39 -15.23 -20.87
N GLN A 147 -3.93 -15.52 -22.06
CA GLN A 147 -5.39 -15.67 -22.19
C GLN A 147 -5.84 -16.78 -21.22
N PRO A 148 -6.73 -16.49 -20.27
CA PRO A 148 -7.15 -17.48 -19.30
C PRO A 148 -7.92 -18.61 -20.02
N SER A 149 -7.59 -19.85 -19.72
CA SER A 149 -8.32 -21.03 -20.16
C SER A 149 -9.73 -21.12 -19.54
N VAL A 150 -9.98 -20.31 -18.49
CA VAL A 150 -11.26 -20.21 -17.79
C VAL A 150 -11.70 -18.76 -17.77
N GLN A 151 -12.87 -18.45 -18.32
CA GLN A 151 -13.49 -17.14 -18.19
C GLN A 151 -14.25 -17.08 -16.87
N TRP A 152 -13.77 -16.24 -15.94
CA TRP A 152 -14.51 -15.91 -14.72
C TRP A 152 -15.57 -14.85 -15.07
N HIS A 153 -16.85 -15.20 -14.90
CA HIS A 153 -17.92 -14.22 -15.04
C HIS A 153 -17.92 -13.30 -13.81
N SER A 154 -17.85 -11.99 -14.06
CA SER A 154 -17.79 -10.94 -13.04
C SER A 154 -19.04 -10.79 -12.15
N GLN A 155 -20.04 -11.67 -12.29
CA GLN A 155 -21.27 -11.64 -11.48
C GLN A 155 -21.17 -12.42 -10.17
N GLN A 156 -20.08 -13.11 -9.90
CA GLN A 156 -19.81 -13.71 -8.58
C GLN A 156 -18.75 -12.86 -7.90
N GLY A 157 -19.20 -11.67 -7.45
CA GLY A 157 -18.37 -10.75 -6.70
C GLY A 157 -17.95 -11.31 -5.35
N TRP A 158 -16.79 -10.91 -4.95
CA TRP A 158 -16.31 -10.99 -3.57
C TRP A 158 -17.20 -10.16 -2.66
#